data_933dd1f1ca21d5c1eb2491fb4890f21a
#
_entry.id   933dd1f1ca21d5c1eb2491fb4890f21a
#
_cell.length_a   1.000
_cell.length_b   1.000
_cell.length_c   1.000
_cell.angle_alpha   90.00
_cell.angle_beta   90.00
_cell.angle_gamma   90.00
#
_symmetry.space_group_name_H-M   'P 1'
#
loop_
_entity.id
_entity.type
_entity.pdbx_description
1 polymer ?
#
loop_
_entity_poly.entity_id
_entity_poly.type
_entity_poly.pdbx_seq_one_letter_code
_entity_poly.pdbx_strand_id
1 'polypeptide(L)'
;KLIYDTGKRQTQAGAGGNWGFGKSVYYRVGIGIVIFYSRIKNETGYESRLIVTLVEDESKKNPDGSDATILNRLDPNSAGKAWWGIRDGEDLLPISDDEFIVPLLDTFGLKPFTGEETGTSVIIPYIDPSKLLEDIIPADAEIESGIRDHFETNWTSTLADYLKLAIQRWYAPKIHNRSLPEFCDKKWLYASVNNIPIRRKDMLPFFQLVQELYTAAIAKTYGSEYRSEWLPQIQCLAVNIQRYFEGGSTSGFVAAIKISRDELNGTQNVLSPYVYIGKFEAERGKNEPIVMYARDPGMVIDYSVTGPWVKGISLPESEDEFIFAFYMPTTTKILKNDLPAPEFAGMNLGEYLRACEASDHMGWDDPAKMQIVTRIQKNTVTQIENKIVKNNEPKFEATASKLAATLGRSLLPRVGYGKKKNGSGGSGSGGGSGNLKNIEFEIFPTLISSNEIEIPFRLKLSHGKKTADLELIVAS
;
A
#
# COMPACT_ATOMS: atom_id res chain seq x y z
N LYS A 1 1.56 27.93 -14.00
CA LYS A 1 1.07 27.50 -12.65
C LYS A 1 2.12 26.69 -11.90
N LEU A 2 2.57 25.53 -12.41
CA LEU A 2 3.48 24.64 -11.68
C LEU A 2 4.76 25.34 -11.19
N ILE A 3 5.31 26.25 -11.95
CA ILE A 3 6.62 26.84 -11.74
C ILE A 3 6.54 28.17 -10.99
N TYR A 4 5.64 29.06 -11.39
CA TYR A 4 5.54 30.40 -10.81
C TYR A 4 4.72 30.46 -9.52
N ASP A 5 3.71 29.59 -9.39
CA ASP A 5 2.83 29.60 -8.22
C ASP A 5 3.46 28.83 -7.05
N THR A 6 3.85 29.54 -6.01
CA THR A 6 4.34 28.95 -4.75
C THR A 6 3.25 29.06 -3.70
N GLY A 7 2.95 27.96 -2.98
CA GLY A 7 1.98 27.94 -1.88
C GLY A 7 0.50 27.98 -2.30
N LYS A 8 0.18 27.87 -3.59
CA LYS A 8 -1.21 27.83 -4.05
C LYS A 8 -1.75 26.39 -4.02
N ARG A 9 -2.90 26.20 -3.34
CA ARG A 9 -3.64 24.95 -3.32
C ARG A 9 -4.23 24.67 -4.70
N GLN A 10 -4.19 23.42 -5.12
CA GLN A 10 -4.96 22.97 -6.27
C GLN A 10 -6.42 22.75 -5.83
N THR A 11 -7.35 23.38 -6.52
CA THR A 11 -8.79 23.28 -6.24
C THR A 11 -9.47 22.18 -7.04
N GLN A 12 -8.76 21.53 -7.96
CA GLN A 12 -9.33 20.49 -8.80
C GLN A 12 -9.61 19.23 -8.00
N ALA A 13 -10.81 18.68 -8.12
CA ALA A 13 -11.20 17.41 -7.48
C ALA A 13 -10.23 16.29 -7.88
N GLY A 14 -9.76 15.50 -6.90
CA GLY A 14 -8.80 14.43 -7.12
C GLY A 14 -7.33 14.86 -7.25
N ALA A 15 -7.01 16.15 -7.13
CA ALA A 15 -5.61 16.60 -7.14
C ALA A 15 -4.88 16.18 -5.86
N GLY A 16 -3.70 15.57 -6.01
CA GLY A 16 -2.87 15.10 -4.89
C GLY A 16 -2.21 16.22 -4.08
N GLY A 17 -1.92 17.37 -4.71
CA GLY A 17 -1.22 18.48 -4.05
C GLY A 17 -2.13 19.35 -3.19
N ASN A 18 -1.77 19.55 -1.92
CA ASN A 18 -2.54 20.37 -0.97
C ASN A 18 -1.88 21.72 -0.67
N TRP A 19 -0.55 21.77 -0.57
CA TRP A 19 0.18 22.93 -0.04
C TRP A 19 1.03 23.67 -1.08
N GLY A 20 1.24 23.11 -2.28
CA GLY A 20 2.04 23.71 -3.34
C GLY A 20 3.57 23.76 -3.07
N PHE A 21 4.04 23.09 -2.03
CA PHE A 21 5.46 23.03 -1.67
C PHE A 21 6.18 21.78 -2.18
N GLY A 22 5.49 20.75 -2.68
CA GLY A 22 6.10 19.49 -3.11
C GLY A 22 7.23 19.68 -4.16
N LYS A 23 7.15 20.71 -4.99
CA LYS A 23 8.19 21.02 -5.96
C LYS A 23 9.53 21.44 -5.31
N SER A 24 9.54 21.86 -4.05
CA SER A 24 10.78 22.25 -3.36
C SER A 24 11.77 21.11 -3.22
N VAL A 25 11.28 19.87 -3.23
CA VAL A 25 12.10 18.64 -3.21
C VAL A 25 13.04 18.60 -4.41
N TYR A 26 12.57 19.01 -5.60
CA TYR A 26 13.39 18.99 -6.82
C TYR A 26 14.66 19.85 -6.70
N TYR A 27 14.57 20.97 -6.00
CA TYR A 27 15.72 21.86 -5.78
C TYR A 27 16.67 21.35 -4.70
N ARG A 28 16.17 20.56 -3.75
CA ARG A 28 16.94 20.06 -2.60
C ARG A 28 17.79 18.83 -2.93
N VAL A 29 17.31 17.97 -3.84
CA VAL A 29 17.99 16.71 -4.18
C VAL A 29 19.14 16.89 -5.19
N GLY A 30 19.23 18.04 -5.86
CA GLY A 30 20.30 18.40 -6.78
C GLY A 30 21.02 19.69 -6.35
N ILE A 31 21.55 20.39 -7.31
CA ILE A 31 22.30 21.63 -7.11
C ILE A 31 21.41 22.90 -7.10
N GLY A 32 20.11 22.76 -6.92
CA GLY A 32 19.16 23.87 -6.95
C GLY A 32 18.65 24.23 -8.35
N ILE A 33 19.23 23.66 -9.41
CA ILE A 33 18.75 23.86 -10.79
C ILE A 33 17.74 22.78 -11.13
N VAL A 34 16.60 23.18 -11.71
CA VAL A 34 15.58 22.29 -12.23
C VAL A 34 15.12 22.76 -13.60
N ILE A 35 15.08 21.85 -14.56
CA ILE A 35 14.59 22.12 -15.92
C ILE A 35 13.23 21.42 -16.06
N PHE A 36 12.23 22.19 -16.45
CA PHE A 36 10.89 21.68 -16.74
C PHE A 36 10.66 21.74 -18.24
N TYR A 37 10.44 20.60 -18.84
CA TYR A 37 9.99 20.46 -20.21
C TYR A 37 8.60 19.87 -20.23
N SER A 38 7.67 20.48 -20.96
CA SER A 38 6.31 19.97 -21.13
C SER A 38 5.89 20.06 -22.58
N ARG A 39 5.14 19.08 -23.05
CA ARG A 39 4.39 19.16 -24.30
C ARG A 39 2.91 19.07 -23.97
N ILE A 40 2.17 20.09 -24.41
CA ILE A 40 0.74 20.23 -24.13
C ILE A 40 -0.05 20.23 -25.44
N LYS A 41 -1.32 19.85 -25.36
CA LYS A 41 -2.30 20.02 -26.44
C LYS A 41 -3.11 21.28 -26.14
N ASN A 42 -3.19 22.19 -27.09
CA ASN A 42 -4.02 23.39 -27.07
C ASN A 42 -4.99 23.38 -28.27
N GLU A 43 -5.72 24.47 -28.47
CA GLU A 43 -6.70 24.60 -29.57
C GLU A 43 -6.04 24.58 -30.97
N THR A 44 -4.78 24.98 -31.06
CA THR A 44 -4.03 25.08 -32.32
C THR A 44 -3.17 23.84 -32.62
N GLY A 45 -3.11 22.88 -31.69
CA GLY A 45 -2.30 21.67 -31.85
C GLY A 45 -1.45 21.33 -30.63
N TYR A 46 -0.20 20.98 -30.86
CA TYR A 46 0.74 20.58 -29.80
C TYR A 46 1.85 21.65 -29.70
N GLU A 47 2.20 22.00 -28.46
CA GLU A 47 3.20 23.01 -28.16
C GLU A 47 4.19 22.49 -27.14
N SER A 48 5.48 22.62 -27.41
CA SER A 48 6.58 22.38 -26.48
C SER A 48 6.80 23.61 -25.61
N ARG A 49 7.09 23.41 -24.32
CA ARG A 49 7.41 24.48 -23.38
C ARG A 49 8.56 24.05 -22.48
N LEU A 50 9.58 24.88 -22.39
CA LEU A 50 10.73 24.64 -21.52
C LEU A 50 11.02 25.88 -20.67
N ILE A 51 11.32 25.65 -19.40
CA ILE A 51 11.81 26.69 -18.50
C ILE A 51 12.84 26.08 -17.55
N VAL A 52 13.88 26.83 -17.26
CA VAL A 52 14.89 26.47 -16.26
C VAL A 52 14.72 27.37 -15.05
N THR A 53 14.86 26.77 -13.87
CA THR A 53 14.75 27.51 -12.60
C THR A 53 15.93 27.18 -11.72
N LEU A 54 16.43 28.15 -10.96
CA LEU A 54 17.39 27.98 -9.88
C LEU A 54 16.80 28.53 -8.59
N VAL A 55 16.93 27.77 -7.51
CA VAL A 55 16.59 28.22 -6.16
C VAL A 55 17.78 27.93 -5.26
N GLU A 56 18.29 28.98 -4.61
CA GLU A 56 19.40 28.91 -3.65
C GLU A 56 18.96 29.42 -2.27
N ASP A 57 19.63 28.96 -1.23
CA ASP A 57 19.46 29.47 0.13
C ASP A 57 20.33 30.71 0.30
N GLU A 58 19.71 31.90 0.30
CA GLU A 58 20.39 33.20 0.42
C GLU A 58 21.20 33.32 1.70
N SER A 59 20.84 32.60 2.73
CA SER A 59 21.53 32.67 4.04
C SER A 59 22.84 31.88 4.08
N LYS A 60 23.09 31.04 3.05
CA LYS A 60 24.25 30.16 3.01
C LYS A 60 25.54 30.93 2.76
N LYS A 61 26.50 30.79 3.67
CA LYS A 61 27.81 31.41 3.59
C LYS A 61 28.90 30.33 3.47
N ASN A 62 29.98 30.70 2.82
CA ASN A 62 31.21 29.94 2.81
C ASN A 62 31.92 30.04 4.20
N PRO A 63 32.87 29.15 4.50
CA PRO A 63 33.65 29.21 5.75
C PRO A 63 34.40 30.54 5.97
N ASP A 64 34.69 31.25 4.91
CA ASP A 64 35.34 32.59 4.94
C ASP A 64 34.36 33.78 5.10
N GLY A 65 33.04 33.45 5.27
CA GLY A 65 31.99 34.46 5.43
C GLY A 65 31.48 35.08 4.12
N SER A 66 32.04 34.73 2.96
CA SER A 66 31.54 35.14 1.65
C SER A 66 30.23 34.45 1.27
N ASP A 67 29.48 34.98 0.33
CA ASP A 67 28.26 34.38 -0.18
C ASP A 67 28.56 33.06 -0.89
N ALA A 68 27.94 31.98 -0.42
CA ALA A 68 28.05 30.64 -1.04
C ALA A 68 27.19 30.54 -2.31
N THR A 69 26.23 31.43 -2.50
CA THR A 69 25.25 31.38 -3.60
C THR A 69 25.73 32.12 -4.83
N ILE A 70 25.42 31.58 -6.00
CA ILE A 70 25.74 32.19 -7.29
C ILE A 70 24.91 33.46 -7.50
N LEU A 71 23.64 33.43 -7.19
CA LEU A 71 22.71 34.51 -7.44
C LEU A 71 23.04 35.75 -6.63
N ASN A 72 23.35 35.64 -5.35
CA ASN A 72 23.74 36.80 -4.53
C ASN A 72 25.01 37.48 -5.04
N ARG A 73 25.93 36.70 -5.64
CA ARG A 73 27.16 37.27 -6.27
C ARG A 73 26.87 38.01 -7.59
N LEU A 74 25.82 37.56 -8.32
CA LEU A 74 25.42 38.18 -9.58
C LEU A 74 24.51 39.40 -9.37
N ASP A 75 23.51 39.23 -8.49
CA ASP A 75 22.55 40.26 -8.11
C ASP A 75 22.13 40.06 -6.64
N PRO A 76 22.55 40.92 -5.72
CA PRO A 76 22.17 40.86 -4.32
C PRO A 76 20.65 41.01 -4.07
N ASN A 77 19.89 41.46 -5.05
CA ASN A 77 18.42 41.56 -4.95
C ASN A 77 17.69 40.38 -5.58
N SER A 78 18.40 39.31 -5.97
CA SER A 78 17.81 38.13 -6.62
C SER A 78 16.82 37.37 -5.78
N ALA A 79 16.79 37.55 -4.46
CA ALA A 79 15.99 36.79 -3.51
C ALA A 79 16.15 35.25 -3.67
N GLY A 80 17.38 34.82 -4.02
CA GLY A 80 17.76 33.41 -4.17
C GLY A 80 17.01 32.65 -5.27
N LYS A 81 16.42 33.36 -6.23
CA LYS A 81 15.62 32.74 -7.29
C LYS A 81 15.94 33.32 -8.66
N ALA A 82 16.11 32.44 -9.65
CA ALA A 82 16.26 32.82 -11.04
C ALA A 82 15.48 31.89 -11.97
N TRP A 83 15.09 32.42 -13.10
CA TRP A 83 14.41 31.71 -14.17
C TRP A 83 15.05 32.05 -15.52
N TRP A 84 15.12 31.05 -16.39
CA TRP A 84 15.54 31.24 -17.79
C TRP A 84 14.36 30.87 -18.69
N GLY A 85 13.96 31.83 -19.50
CA GLY A 85 12.84 31.73 -20.43
C GLY A 85 12.91 32.91 -21.43
N ILE A 86 11.81 33.15 -22.11
CA ILE A 86 11.66 34.28 -23.05
C ILE A 86 11.03 35.46 -22.30
N ARG A 87 11.66 36.60 -22.34
CA ARG A 87 11.13 37.83 -21.74
C ARG A 87 10.10 38.45 -22.66
N ASP A 88 8.90 38.71 -22.15
CA ASP A 88 7.82 39.43 -22.83
C ASP A 88 7.32 40.55 -21.92
N GLY A 89 7.85 41.76 -22.13
CA GLY A 89 7.63 42.89 -21.23
C GLY A 89 8.18 42.62 -19.81
N GLU A 90 7.29 42.64 -18.83
CA GLU A 90 7.61 42.29 -17.42
C GLU A 90 7.47 40.81 -17.12
N ASP A 91 6.83 40.05 -18.02
CA ASP A 91 6.60 38.62 -17.86
C ASP A 91 7.78 37.78 -18.37
N LEU A 92 7.92 36.58 -17.78
CA LEU A 92 8.83 35.55 -18.26
C LEU A 92 8.02 34.37 -18.75
N LEU A 93 8.11 34.08 -20.05
CA LEU A 93 7.43 32.98 -20.69
C LEU A 93 8.36 31.77 -20.86
N PRO A 94 7.80 30.53 -20.91
CA PRO A 94 8.58 29.36 -21.30
C PRO A 94 9.13 29.52 -22.74
N ILE A 95 10.27 28.92 -22.98
CA ILE A 95 10.82 28.75 -24.32
C ILE A 95 9.94 27.75 -25.06
N SER A 96 9.48 28.07 -26.25
CA SER A 96 8.67 27.21 -27.11
C SER A 96 9.35 26.83 -28.42
N ASP A 97 10.57 27.25 -28.62
CA ASP A 97 11.39 27.00 -29.80
C ASP A 97 12.00 25.59 -29.74
N ASP A 98 11.54 24.68 -30.58
CA ASP A 98 12.04 23.31 -30.67
C ASP A 98 13.49 23.23 -31.16
N GLU A 99 14.01 24.23 -31.90
CA GLU A 99 15.42 24.28 -32.30
C GLU A 99 16.34 24.47 -31.09
N PHE A 100 15.86 25.11 -30.03
CA PHE A 100 16.56 25.23 -28.77
C PHE A 100 16.27 24.00 -27.82
N ILE A 101 15.00 23.58 -27.75
CA ILE A 101 14.57 22.56 -26.79
C ILE A 101 15.18 21.20 -27.11
N VAL A 102 15.15 20.78 -28.40
CA VAL A 102 15.58 19.42 -28.78
C VAL A 102 17.06 19.17 -28.47
N PRO A 103 18.01 20.04 -28.84
CA PRO A 103 19.42 19.85 -28.49
C PRO A 103 19.68 19.88 -26.99
N LEU A 104 18.93 20.70 -26.24
CA LEU A 104 19.06 20.73 -24.78
C LEU A 104 18.62 19.41 -24.15
N LEU A 105 17.50 18.85 -24.57
CA LEU A 105 17.02 17.54 -24.10
C LEU A 105 18.01 16.42 -24.43
N ASP A 106 18.56 16.45 -25.65
CA ASP A 106 19.56 15.47 -26.11
C ASP A 106 20.81 15.48 -25.23
N THR A 107 21.24 16.65 -24.75
CA THR A 107 22.35 16.78 -23.81
C THR A 107 22.14 15.98 -22.51
N PHE A 108 20.89 15.78 -22.09
CA PHE A 108 20.51 14.96 -20.96
C PHE A 108 20.08 13.53 -21.34
N GLY A 109 20.28 13.12 -22.60
CA GLY A 109 19.86 11.82 -23.11
C GLY A 109 18.35 11.62 -23.18
N LEU A 110 17.58 12.70 -23.21
CA LEU A 110 16.12 12.69 -23.29
C LEU A 110 15.64 12.97 -24.71
N LYS A 111 14.52 12.33 -25.07
CA LYS A 111 13.83 12.62 -26.34
C LYS A 111 12.62 13.49 -26.07
N PRO A 112 12.31 14.44 -26.98
CA PRO A 112 11.07 15.20 -26.91
C PRO A 112 9.86 14.28 -27.08
N PHE A 113 8.72 14.66 -26.51
CA PHE A 113 7.46 14.02 -26.82
C PHE A 113 7.09 14.28 -28.28
N THR A 114 6.53 13.25 -28.98
CA THR A 114 6.25 13.30 -30.41
C THR A 114 4.80 12.92 -30.73
N GLY A 115 4.36 13.19 -31.95
CA GLY A 115 2.99 12.86 -32.39
C GLY A 115 1.91 13.43 -31.48
N GLU A 116 1.06 12.56 -30.92
CA GLU A 116 0.00 12.94 -29.97
C GLU A 116 0.41 12.84 -28.50
N GLU A 117 1.66 12.56 -28.22
CA GLU A 117 2.16 12.46 -26.85
C GLU A 117 2.13 13.84 -26.18
N THR A 118 1.66 13.84 -24.94
CA THR A 118 1.71 14.97 -24.02
C THR A 118 2.30 14.54 -22.70
N GLY A 119 3.00 15.43 -22.02
CA GLY A 119 3.62 15.10 -20.73
C GLY A 119 4.49 16.20 -20.19
N THR A 120 5.14 15.89 -19.08
CA THR A 120 6.12 16.76 -18.43
C THR A 120 7.33 15.95 -18.01
N SER A 121 8.51 16.43 -18.38
CA SER A 121 9.80 15.94 -17.88
C SER A 121 10.35 16.95 -16.87
N VAL A 122 10.80 16.45 -15.73
CA VAL A 122 11.51 17.25 -14.72
C VAL A 122 12.94 16.74 -14.69
N ILE A 123 13.89 17.61 -15.07
CA ILE A 123 15.30 17.25 -15.13
C ILE A 123 15.99 17.91 -13.94
N ILE A 124 16.64 17.11 -13.11
CA ILE A 124 17.37 17.54 -11.92
C ILE A 124 18.84 17.16 -12.12
N PRO A 125 19.70 18.10 -12.52
CA PRO A 125 21.12 17.84 -12.71
C PRO A 125 21.84 17.56 -11.39
N TYR A 126 22.89 16.73 -11.46
CA TYR A 126 23.84 16.53 -10.37
C TYR A 126 23.19 16.09 -9.05
N ILE A 127 22.32 15.08 -9.11
CA ILE A 127 21.83 14.41 -7.91
C ILE A 127 23.00 13.71 -7.23
N ASP A 128 23.13 13.91 -5.92
CA ASP A 128 24.09 13.17 -5.09
C ASP A 128 23.43 11.89 -4.57
N PRO A 129 23.76 10.71 -5.14
CA PRO A 129 23.14 9.46 -4.71
C PRO A 129 23.45 9.11 -3.26
N SER A 130 24.65 9.47 -2.76
CA SER A 130 25.05 9.14 -1.39
C SER A 130 24.15 9.81 -0.37
N LYS A 131 23.84 11.10 -0.55
CA LYS A 131 22.91 11.82 0.33
C LYS A 131 21.50 11.24 0.33
N LEU A 132 21.01 10.81 -0.84
CA LEU A 132 19.69 10.19 -0.92
C LEU A 132 19.66 8.82 -0.23
N LEU A 133 20.76 8.09 -0.23
CA LEU A 133 20.87 6.76 0.37
C LEU A 133 21.17 6.84 1.87
N GLU A 134 21.89 7.86 2.34
CA GLU A 134 22.15 8.10 3.77
C GLU A 134 20.86 8.30 4.58
N ASP A 135 19.88 9.02 4.05
CA ASP A 135 18.60 9.30 4.73
C ASP A 135 17.71 8.07 4.91
N ILE A 136 18.07 6.91 4.34
CA ILE A 136 17.24 5.71 4.35
C ILE A 136 17.68 4.76 5.45
N ILE A 137 18.98 4.73 5.75
CA ILE A 137 19.53 3.91 6.81
C ILE A 137 19.38 4.71 8.11
N PRO A 138 18.51 4.29 9.04
CA PRO A 138 18.40 4.99 10.32
C PRO A 138 19.74 5.05 11.02
N ALA A 139 20.06 6.18 11.65
CA ALA A 139 21.33 6.38 12.34
C ALA A 139 21.64 5.30 13.38
N ASP A 140 20.59 4.75 14.01
CA ASP A 140 20.71 3.67 15.00
C ASP A 140 21.08 2.31 14.37
N ALA A 141 20.89 2.13 13.07
CA ALA A 141 21.34 0.92 12.36
C ALA A 141 22.87 0.87 12.19
N GLU A 142 23.58 1.97 12.43
CA GLU A 142 25.05 1.99 12.47
C GLU A 142 25.61 1.17 13.63
N ILE A 143 24.81 0.95 14.68
CA ILE A 143 25.21 0.23 15.90
C ILE A 143 25.11 -1.29 15.69
N GLU A 144 24.27 -1.78 14.80
CA GLU A 144 24.11 -3.20 14.48
C GLU A 144 24.63 -3.48 13.06
N SER A 145 25.91 -3.83 12.94
CA SER A 145 26.60 -4.08 11.68
C SER A 145 25.86 -5.04 10.71
N GLY A 146 25.11 -6.01 11.25
CA GLY A 146 24.32 -6.94 10.44
C GLY A 146 23.11 -6.32 9.73
N ILE A 147 22.52 -5.26 10.25
CA ILE A 147 21.39 -4.58 9.60
C ILE A 147 21.91 -3.69 8.48
N ARG A 148 23.02 -3.00 8.68
CA ARG A 148 23.62 -2.14 7.67
C ARG A 148 24.04 -2.94 6.43
N ASP A 149 24.74 -4.07 6.62
CA ASP A 149 25.14 -4.95 5.52
C ASP A 149 23.92 -5.47 4.73
N HIS A 150 22.81 -5.67 5.42
CA HIS A 150 21.57 -6.14 4.82
C HIS A 150 20.87 -5.04 3.98
N PHE A 151 20.92 -3.79 4.44
CA PHE A 151 20.43 -2.63 3.68
C PHE A 151 21.28 -2.39 2.43
N GLU A 152 22.61 -2.40 2.56
CA GLU A 152 23.53 -2.13 1.46
C GLU A 152 23.47 -3.18 0.36
N THR A 153 23.24 -4.45 0.71
CA THR A 153 23.29 -5.55 -0.27
C THR A 153 21.98 -5.79 -1.03
N ASN A 154 20.82 -5.39 -0.49
CA ASN A 154 19.55 -5.85 -1.04
C ASN A 154 18.74 -4.81 -1.81
N TRP A 155 18.83 -3.49 -1.53
CA TRP A 155 17.99 -2.50 -2.21
C TRP A 155 18.46 -1.05 -2.17
N THR A 156 19.51 -0.76 -1.42
CA THR A 156 20.13 0.57 -1.37
C THR A 156 21.43 0.65 -2.14
N SER A 157 21.82 -0.42 -2.84
CA SER A 157 23.06 -0.49 -3.56
C SER A 157 23.16 0.51 -4.72
N THR A 158 22.02 0.87 -5.30
CA THR A 158 21.96 1.85 -6.38
C THR A 158 20.77 2.81 -6.20
N LEU A 159 20.91 4.01 -6.76
CA LEU A 159 19.80 4.97 -6.84
C LEU A 159 18.57 4.38 -7.57
N ALA A 160 18.80 3.54 -8.57
CA ALA A 160 17.71 2.89 -9.31
C ALA A 160 16.92 1.92 -8.42
N ASP A 161 17.57 1.16 -7.57
CA ASP A 161 16.91 0.23 -6.65
C ASP A 161 16.16 0.99 -5.56
N TYR A 162 16.76 2.07 -5.04
CA TYR A 162 16.08 2.98 -4.14
C TYR A 162 14.80 3.56 -4.74
N LEU A 163 14.86 4.07 -5.97
CA LEU A 163 13.69 4.63 -6.65
C LEU A 163 12.61 3.56 -6.90
N LYS A 164 12.99 2.33 -7.27
CA LYS A 164 12.03 1.22 -7.41
C LYS A 164 11.32 0.93 -6.09
N LEU A 165 12.05 0.94 -4.97
CA LEU A 165 11.46 0.75 -3.65
C LEU A 165 10.57 1.92 -3.26
N ALA A 166 11.03 3.16 -3.42
CA ALA A 166 10.26 4.36 -3.09
C ALA A 166 8.94 4.43 -3.87
N ILE A 167 8.97 4.08 -5.16
CA ILE A 167 7.77 4.00 -5.99
C ILE A 167 6.80 2.95 -5.44
N GLN A 168 7.27 1.76 -5.08
CA GLN A 168 6.42 0.73 -4.49
C GLN A 168 5.87 1.17 -3.13
N ARG A 169 6.72 1.72 -2.25
CA ARG A 169 6.32 2.18 -0.92
C ARG A 169 5.13 3.15 -0.98
N TRP A 170 5.16 4.12 -1.86
CA TRP A 170 4.13 5.16 -1.86
C TRP A 170 2.98 4.90 -2.84
N TYR A 171 3.21 4.13 -3.91
CA TYR A 171 2.24 3.98 -5.00
C TYR A 171 1.82 2.53 -5.26
N ALA A 172 2.21 1.55 -4.42
CA ALA A 172 1.78 0.16 -4.56
C ALA A 172 0.29 0.01 -4.85
N PRO A 173 -0.62 0.74 -4.19
CA PRO A 173 -2.06 0.66 -4.46
C PRO A 173 -2.43 0.85 -5.94
N LYS A 174 -1.66 1.66 -6.66
CA LYS A 174 -1.97 2.09 -8.03
C LYS A 174 -1.11 1.43 -9.10
N ILE A 175 0.07 0.90 -8.74
CA ILE A 175 1.02 0.36 -9.72
C ILE A 175 0.37 -0.82 -10.46
N HIS A 176 0.10 -0.61 -11.75
CA HIS A 176 -0.44 -1.64 -12.65
C HIS A 176 -1.64 -2.41 -12.07
N ASN A 177 -2.45 -1.74 -11.26
CA ASN A 177 -3.62 -2.33 -10.60
C ASN A 177 -4.81 -2.37 -11.56
N ARG A 178 -4.93 -3.47 -12.29
CA ARG A 178 -5.95 -3.68 -13.33
C ARG A 178 -7.37 -3.81 -12.80
N SER A 179 -7.55 -4.10 -11.51
CA SER A 179 -8.87 -4.21 -10.89
C SER A 179 -9.53 -2.85 -10.64
N LEU A 180 -8.76 -1.74 -10.59
CA LEU A 180 -9.33 -0.42 -10.30
C LEU A 180 -10.42 0.05 -11.26
N PRO A 181 -10.29 -0.10 -12.60
CA PRO A 181 -11.35 0.30 -13.52
C PRO A 181 -12.66 -0.47 -13.36
N GLU A 182 -12.64 -1.65 -12.74
CA GLU A 182 -13.84 -2.46 -12.48
C GLU A 182 -14.72 -1.85 -11.40
N PHE A 183 -14.15 -1.12 -10.45
CA PHE A 183 -14.85 -0.57 -9.28
C PHE A 183 -15.05 0.92 -9.36
N CYS A 184 -14.14 1.63 -10.00
CA CYS A 184 -14.15 3.08 -10.07
C CYS A 184 -13.49 3.55 -11.37
N ASP A 185 -13.84 4.76 -11.80
CA ASP A 185 -13.28 5.40 -12.99
C ASP A 185 -11.81 5.84 -12.81
N LYS A 186 -11.04 5.06 -12.04
CA LYS A 186 -9.65 5.36 -11.71
C LYS A 186 -8.69 4.55 -12.55
N LYS A 187 -7.77 5.25 -13.16
CA LYS A 187 -6.67 4.63 -13.90
C LYS A 187 -5.59 4.13 -12.93
N TRP A 188 -4.97 3.01 -13.26
CA TRP A 188 -3.76 2.59 -12.59
C TRP A 188 -2.56 3.46 -12.98
N LEU A 189 -1.47 3.33 -12.24
CA LEU A 189 -0.20 4.01 -12.51
C LEU A 189 0.74 3.07 -13.26
N TYR A 190 1.29 3.55 -14.37
CA TYR A 190 2.46 2.96 -14.99
C TYR A 190 3.71 3.62 -14.41
N ALA A 191 4.60 2.82 -13.88
CA ALA A 191 5.87 3.30 -13.35
C ALA A 191 7.03 2.53 -13.96
N SER A 192 8.14 3.20 -14.19
CA SER A 192 9.39 2.59 -14.66
C SER A 192 10.59 3.32 -14.07
N VAL A 193 11.70 2.61 -13.93
CA VAL A 193 12.99 3.16 -13.57
C VAL A 193 14.00 2.72 -14.64
N ASN A 194 14.71 3.65 -15.23
CA ASN A 194 15.61 3.40 -16.37
C ASN A 194 14.90 2.66 -17.52
N ASN A 195 13.68 3.07 -17.84
CA ASN A 195 12.80 2.44 -18.84
C ASN A 195 12.41 0.98 -18.54
N ILE A 196 12.75 0.44 -17.38
CA ILE A 196 12.30 -0.89 -16.94
C ILE A 196 11.00 -0.72 -16.16
N PRO A 197 9.86 -1.24 -16.67
CA PRO A 197 8.58 -1.08 -16.01
C PRO A 197 8.51 -1.86 -14.70
N ILE A 198 7.87 -1.28 -13.71
CA ILE A 198 7.50 -1.96 -12.47
C ILE A 198 6.09 -2.50 -12.66
N ARG A 199 5.95 -3.80 -12.82
CA ARG A 199 4.68 -4.50 -12.92
C ARG A 199 4.31 -5.07 -11.56
N ARG A 200 3.05 -5.43 -11.34
CA ARG A 200 2.61 -6.07 -10.10
C ARG A 200 3.48 -7.28 -9.71
N LYS A 201 3.80 -8.16 -10.66
CA LYS A 201 4.62 -9.36 -10.43
C LYS A 201 6.08 -9.05 -10.06
N ASP A 202 6.54 -7.84 -10.36
CA ASP A 202 7.93 -7.38 -10.09
C ASP A 202 8.01 -6.64 -8.75
N MET A 203 6.86 -6.43 -8.09
CA MET A 203 6.80 -5.82 -6.76
C MET A 203 7.20 -6.82 -5.69
N LEU A 204 7.73 -6.30 -4.59
CA LEU A 204 7.99 -7.11 -3.40
C LEU A 204 6.68 -7.68 -2.84
N PRO A 205 6.68 -8.91 -2.27
CA PRO A 205 5.45 -9.55 -1.76
C PRO A 205 4.63 -8.66 -0.83
N PHE A 206 5.28 -7.97 0.09
CA PHE A 206 4.61 -7.02 0.97
C PHE A 206 3.84 -5.92 0.20
N PHE A 207 4.42 -5.34 -0.85
CA PHE A 207 3.73 -4.31 -1.62
C PHE A 207 2.64 -4.87 -2.54
N GLN A 208 2.75 -6.14 -2.94
CA GLN A 208 1.63 -6.83 -3.58
C GLN A 208 0.47 -7.00 -2.60
N LEU A 209 0.74 -7.38 -1.35
CA LEU A 209 -0.27 -7.44 -0.28
C LEU A 209 -0.89 -6.07 -0.01
N VAL A 210 -0.10 -4.99 0.05
CA VAL A 210 -0.62 -3.61 0.19
C VAL A 210 -1.62 -3.29 -0.92
N GLN A 211 -1.33 -3.70 -2.16
CA GLN A 211 -2.25 -3.52 -3.29
C GLN A 211 -3.55 -4.32 -3.12
N GLU A 212 -3.48 -5.58 -2.66
CA GLU A 212 -4.66 -6.42 -2.39
C GLU A 212 -5.56 -5.80 -1.32
N LEU A 213 -4.98 -5.38 -0.20
CA LEU A 213 -5.72 -4.74 0.89
C LEU A 213 -6.38 -3.44 0.42
N TYR A 214 -5.64 -2.60 -0.29
CA TYR A 214 -6.19 -1.38 -0.88
C TYR A 214 -7.36 -1.69 -1.81
N THR A 215 -7.19 -2.67 -2.70
CA THR A 215 -8.20 -3.03 -3.70
C THR A 215 -9.48 -3.53 -3.02
N ALA A 216 -9.34 -4.37 -1.99
CA ALA A 216 -10.49 -4.85 -1.20
C ALA A 216 -11.22 -3.70 -0.49
N ALA A 217 -10.47 -2.78 0.12
CA ALA A 217 -11.06 -1.65 0.83
C ALA A 217 -11.75 -0.66 -0.12
N ILE A 218 -11.10 -0.29 -1.24
CA ILE A 218 -11.66 0.69 -2.18
C ILE A 218 -12.87 0.12 -2.92
N ALA A 219 -12.91 -1.15 -3.30
CA ALA A 219 -14.07 -1.77 -3.92
C ALA A 219 -15.33 -1.58 -3.06
N LYS A 220 -15.21 -1.79 -1.75
CA LYS A 220 -16.33 -1.56 -0.80
C LYS A 220 -16.77 -0.10 -0.73
N THR A 221 -15.88 0.88 -0.89
CA THR A 221 -16.27 2.30 -0.89
C THR A 221 -17.15 2.65 -2.09
N TYR A 222 -17.08 1.88 -3.19
CA TYR A 222 -17.90 2.00 -4.39
C TYR A 222 -19.05 0.99 -4.44
N GLY A 223 -19.35 0.30 -3.31
CA GLY A 223 -20.45 -0.67 -3.23
C GLY A 223 -20.18 -2.00 -3.95
N SER A 224 -18.94 -2.26 -4.34
CA SER A 224 -18.50 -3.48 -5.00
C SER A 224 -17.82 -4.43 -4.02
N GLU A 225 -17.62 -5.68 -4.45
CA GLU A 225 -16.86 -6.67 -3.71
C GLU A 225 -15.62 -7.06 -4.50
N TYR A 226 -14.51 -7.13 -3.80
CA TYR A 226 -13.27 -7.70 -4.31
C TYR A 226 -12.83 -8.83 -3.41
N ARG A 227 -12.47 -9.96 -4.01
CA ARG A 227 -11.89 -11.09 -3.31
C ARG A 227 -10.53 -11.39 -3.93
N SER A 228 -9.50 -11.34 -3.13
CA SER A 228 -8.16 -11.71 -3.56
C SER A 228 -8.10 -13.20 -3.87
N GLU A 229 -7.58 -13.56 -5.03
CA GLU A 229 -7.30 -14.96 -5.37
C GLU A 229 -6.10 -15.48 -4.58
N TRP A 230 -5.10 -14.64 -4.36
CA TRP A 230 -3.89 -14.99 -3.61
C TRP A 230 -4.15 -15.08 -2.10
N LEU A 231 -4.91 -14.14 -1.54
CA LEU A 231 -5.15 -14.02 -0.09
C LEU A 231 -6.65 -13.95 0.21
N PRO A 232 -7.38 -15.08 0.03
CA PRO A 232 -8.83 -15.11 0.21
C PRO A 232 -9.28 -14.85 1.66
N GLN A 233 -8.37 -14.92 2.63
CA GLN A 233 -8.61 -14.63 4.04
C GLN A 233 -8.66 -13.14 4.38
N ILE A 234 -8.35 -12.22 3.44
CA ILE A 234 -8.53 -10.77 3.65
C ILE A 234 -9.99 -10.50 4.02
N GLN A 235 -10.17 -9.80 5.15
CA GLN A 235 -11.50 -9.36 5.59
C GLN A 235 -11.62 -7.85 5.38
N CYS A 236 -12.73 -7.43 4.77
CA CYS A 236 -13.04 -6.02 4.59
C CYS A 236 -14.20 -5.60 5.50
N LEU A 237 -13.94 -4.67 6.40
CA LEU A 237 -14.80 -4.31 7.52
C LEU A 237 -15.21 -2.84 7.43
N ALA A 238 -16.50 -2.54 7.68
CA ALA A 238 -16.99 -1.17 7.71
C ALA A 238 -16.52 -0.43 8.96
N VAL A 239 -15.99 0.78 8.77
CA VAL A 239 -15.60 1.69 9.85
C VAL A 239 -16.70 2.74 10.03
N ASN A 240 -17.46 2.61 11.11
CA ASN A 240 -18.64 3.45 11.37
C ASN A 240 -18.32 4.52 12.41
N ILE A 241 -18.67 5.79 12.11
CA ILE A 241 -18.64 6.89 13.08
C ILE A 241 -20.01 7.54 13.14
N GLN A 242 -20.54 7.69 14.36
CA GLN A 242 -21.87 8.24 14.58
C GLN A 242 -21.88 9.78 14.56
N ARG A 243 -23.00 10.38 14.14
CA ARG A 243 -23.34 11.80 14.27
C ARG A 243 -22.71 12.77 13.28
N TYR A 244 -21.78 12.36 12.42
CA TYR A 244 -21.07 13.30 11.55
C TYR A 244 -21.57 13.35 10.11
N PHE A 245 -22.20 12.29 9.61
CA PHE A 245 -22.60 12.20 8.20
C PHE A 245 -24.13 12.30 8.02
N GLU A 246 -24.51 12.83 6.87
CA GLU A 246 -25.83 12.65 6.32
C GLU A 246 -25.95 11.24 5.71
N GLY A 247 -27.05 10.53 6.00
CA GLY A 247 -27.31 9.23 5.37
C GLY A 247 -26.36 8.09 5.79
N GLY A 248 -26.28 7.81 7.10
CA GLY A 248 -25.59 6.64 7.62
C GLY A 248 -24.27 6.97 8.32
N SER A 249 -23.62 5.95 8.90
CA SER A 249 -22.47 6.11 9.79
C SER A 249 -21.13 5.65 9.22
N THR A 250 -21.10 5.02 8.05
CA THR A 250 -19.89 4.45 7.48
C THR A 250 -18.97 5.53 6.93
N SER A 251 -17.80 5.69 7.54
CA SER A 251 -16.77 6.63 7.09
C SER A 251 -15.87 6.04 6.00
N GLY A 252 -15.79 4.74 5.93
CA GLY A 252 -14.95 4.01 5.01
C GLY A 252 -14.85 2.55 5.39
N PHE A 253 -13.87 1.87 4.81
CA PHE A 253 -13.65 0.45 5.02
C PHE A 253 -12.18 0.18 5.33
N VAL A 254 -11.92 -0.79 6.20
CA VAL A 254 -10.59 -1.33 6.46
C VAL A 254 -10.55 -2.78 5.96
N ALA A 255 -9.63 -3.05 5.04
CA ALA A 255 -9.25 -4.41 4.68
C ALA A 255 -8.09 -4.84 5.55
N ALA A 256 -8.18 -6.01 6.17
CA ALA A 256 -7.16 -6.47 7.10
C ALA A 256 -6.96 -7.99 7.02
N ILE A 257 -5.75 -8.41 7.41
CA ILE A 257 -5.31 -9.79 7.39
C ILE A 257 -4.34 -10.05 8.55
N LYS A 258 -4.38 -11.26 9.10
CA LYS A 258 -3.30 -11.85 9.87
C LYS A 258 -2.67 -12.94 9.00
N ILE A 259 -1.36 -12.88 8.79
CA ILE A 259 -0.63 -13.72 7.82
C ILE A 259 0.73 -14.11 8.37
N SER A 260 1.17 -15.35 8.10
CA SER A 260 2.51 -15.78 8.45
C SER A 260 3.57 -15.20 7.48
N ARG A 261 4.82 -15.19 7.92
CA ARG A 261 5.97 -14.78 7.10
C ARG A 261 6.10 -15.63 5.85
N ASP A 262 5.89 -16.94 5.99
CA ASP A 262 5.99 -17.89 4.89
C ASP A 262 4.85 -17.72 3.87
N GLU A 263 3.64 -17.49 4.32
CA GLU A 263 2.51 -17.19 3.42
C GLU A 263 2.72 -15.88 2.65
N LEU A 264 3.31 -14.87 3.30
CA LEU A 264 3.61 -13.59 2.65
C LEU A 264 4.70 -13.72 1.60
N ASN A 265 5.81 -14.36 1.96
CA ASN A 265 7.03 -14.35 1.16
C ASN A 265 7.14 -15.55 0.22
N GLY A 266 6.41 -16.64 0.49
CA GLY A 266 6.57 -17.90 -0.21
C GLY A 266 8.03 -18.40 -0.13
N THR A 267 8.60 -18.73 -1.28
CA THR A 267 10.01 -19.17 -1.39
C THR A 267 11.01 -18.01 -1.59
N GLN A 268 10.53 -16.77 -1.61
CA GLN A 268 11.40 -15.61 -1.86
C GLN A 268 12.21 -15.26 -0.60
N ASN A 269 13.51 -15.10 -0.77
CA ASN A 269 14.38 -14.58 0.27
C ASN A 269 14.31 -13.04 0.23
N VAL A 270 13.39 -12.47 0.97
CA VAL A 270 13.16 -11.02 1.05
C VAL A 270 13.31 -10.54 2.50
N LEU A 271 13.61 -9.26 2.65
CA LEU A 271 13.67 -8.63 3.96
C LEU A 271 12.29 -8.50 4.58
N SER A 272 12.28 -8.20 5.87
CA SER A 272 11.06 -7.92 6.60
C SER A 272 10.31 -6.70 6.04
N PRO A 273 8.97 -6.70 6.06
CA PRO A 273 8.15 -5.56 5.72
C PRO A 273 8.56 -4.25 6.41
N TYR A 274 8.98 -4.32 7.66
CA TYR A 274 9.39 -3.14 8.45
C TYR A 274 10.64 -2.46 7.89
N VAL A 275 11.55 -3.23 7.33
CA VAL A 275 12.75 -2.71 6.64
C VAL A 275 12.33 -1.89 5.42
N TYR A 276 11.45 -2.43 4.59
CA TYR A 276 10.99 -1.74 3.38
C TYR A 276 10.25 -0.44 3.63
N ILE A 277 9.62 -0.29 4.78
CA ILE A 277 8.95 0.95 5.18
C ILE A 277 9.80 1.86 6.08
N GLY A 278 11.04 1.46 6.39
CA GLY A 278 11.96 2.25 7.23
C GLY A 278 11.59 2.26 8.71
N LYS A 279 10.91 1.21 9.21
CA LYS A 279 10.43 1.10 10.61
C LYS A 279 10.84 -0.23 11.23
N PHE A 280 12.06 -0.66 10.99
CA PHE A 280 12.59 -1.98 11.40
C PHE A 280 12.57 -2.21 12.91
N GLU A 281 12.63 -1.17 13.73
CA GLU A 281 12.53 -1.29 15.19
C GLU A 281 11.19 -1.86 15.66
N ALA A 282 10.13 -1.69 14.88
CA ALA A 282 8.81 -2.23 15.18
C ALA A 282 8.73 -3.76 15.07
N GLU A 283 9.74 -4.40 14.47
CA GLU A 283 9.84 -5.86 14.35
C GLU A 283 10.55 -6.51 15.54
N ARG A 284 11.33 -5.79 16.33
CA ARG A 284 12.21 -6.35 17.40
C ARG A 284 11.43 -7.23 18.39
N GLY A 285 11.18 -8.50 18.00
CA GLY A 285 10.51 -9.53 18.80
C GLY A 285 9.05 -9.23 19.14
N LYS A 286 8.39 -8.35 18.38
CA LYS A 286 7.02 -7.91 18.69
C LYS A 286 6.08 -7.98 17.49
N ASN A 287 6.56 -7.78 16.25
CA ASN A 287 5.75 -7.66 15.05
C ASN A 287 4.55 -6.71 15.24
N GLU A 288 4.84 -5.43 15.53
CA GLU A 288 3.82 -4.40 15.69
C GLU A 288 2.90 -4.36 14.45
N PRO A 289 1.58 -4.24 14.60
CA PRO A 289 0.69 -4.16 13.46
C PRO A 289 1.05 -3.02 12.51
N ILE A 290 0.92 -3.23 11.21
CA ILE A 290 1.10 -2.16 10.21
C ILE A 290 -0.28 -1.76 9.68
N VAL A 291 -0.72 -0.56 10.02
CA VAL A 291 -1.97 0.02 9.51
C VAL A 291 -1.66 1.13 8.51
N MET A 292 -2.13 0.95 7.30
CA MET A 292 -1.95 1.86 6.19
C MET A 292 -3.25 2.59 5.88
N TYR A 293 -3.14 3.76 5.26
CA TYR A 293 -4.29 4.50 4.77
C TYR A 293 -3.91 5.41 3.60
N ALA A 294 -4.89 5.74 2.77
CA ALA A 294 -4.71 6.59 1.62
C ALA A 294 -5.90 7.52 1.41
N ARG A 295 -5.68 8.56 0.64
CA ARG A 295 -6.72 9.41 0.08
C ARG A 295 -7.18 8.89 -1.29
N ASP A 296 -8.12 9.60 -1.88
CA ASP A 296 -8.70 9.32 -3.18
C ASP A 296 -7.68 9.11 -4.31
N PRO A 297 -6.54 9.85 -4.41
CA PRO A 297 -5.51 9.56 -5.40
C PRO A 297 -4.84 8.18 -5.27
N GLY A 298 -4.97 7.51 -4.12
CA GLY A 298 -4.43 6.17 -3.90
C GLY A 298 -2.92 6.13 -3.63
N MET A 299 -2.32 7.25 -3.23
CA MET A 299 -0.99 7.28 -2.64
C MET A 299 -1.09 6.94 -1.16
N VAL A 300 -0.23 6.05 -0.68
CA VAL A 300 -0.16 5.74 0.77
C VAL A 300 0.29 6.99 1.52
N ILE A 301 -0.40 7.32 2.60
CA ILE A 301 -0.06 8.47 3.44
C ILE A 301 0.96 8.06 4.49
N ASP A 302 0.71 6.95 5.19
CA ASP A 302 1.61 6.44 6.22
C ASP A 302 1.48 4.91 6.36
N TYR A 303 2.52 4.32 6.91
CA TYR A 303 2.60 2.95 7.40
C TYR A 303 2.71 3.03 8.92
N SER A 304 1.59 3.16 9.60
CA SER A 304 1.56 3.37 11.04
C SER A 304 1.85 2.06 11.79
N VAL A 305 2.91 2.05 12.58
CA VAL A 305 3.31 0.96 13.50
C VAL A 305 3.18 1.39 14.96
N THR A 306 2.95 2.67 15.20
CA THR A 306 2.74 3.27 16.54
C THR A 306 1.60 4.29 16.48
N GLY A 307 1.18 4.79 17.63
CA GLY A 307 0.19 5.87 17.71
C GLY A 307 -1.27 5.42 17.52
N PRO A 308 -2.18 6.37 17.21
CA PRO A 308 -3.63 6.13 17.27
C PRO A 308 -4.15 5.07 16.29
N TRP A 309 -3.47 4.83 15.17
CA TRP A 309 -3.88 3.85 14.17
C TRP A 309 -3.67 2.39 14.58
N VAL A 310 -2.79 2.14 15.57
CA VAL A 310 -2.45 0.77 16.01
C VAL A 310 -2.66 0.56 17.50
N LYS A 311 -2.71 1.63 18.31
CA LYS A 311 -2.85 1.54 19.76
C LYS A 311 -4.16 0.83 20.14
N GLY A 312 -4.04 -0.37 20.68
CA GLY A 312 -5.17 -1.22 21.09
C GLY A 312 -5.39 -2.43 20.21
N ILE A 313 -4.55 -2.64 19.19
CA ILE A 313 -4.45 -3.91 18.49
C ILE A 313 -3.45 -4.78 19.26
N SER A 314 -3.86 -6.00 19.64
CA SER A 314 -2.97 -6.96 20.29
C SER A 314 -1.94 -7.47 19.30
N LEU A 315 -0.72 -7.71 19.80
CA LEU A 315 0.36 -8.25 19.00
C LEU A 315 0.06 -9.71 18.59
N PRO A 316 0.61 -10.19 17.46
CA PRO A 316 0.59 -11.60 17.15
C PRO A 316 1.25 -12.44 18.26
N GLU A 317 0.79 -13.67 18.45
CA GLU A 317 1.38 -14.59 19.41
C GLU A 317 2.75 -15.12 18.96
N SER A 318 2.96 -15.21 17.63
CA SER A 318 4.19 -15.65 17.00
C SER A 318 4.92 -14.51 16.34
N GLU A 319 6.24 -14.47 16.48
CA GLU A 319 7.13 -13.55 15.74
C GLU A 319 7.10 -13.79 14.22
N ASP A 320 6.63 -14.94 13.78
CA ASP A 320 6.45 -15.28 12.37
C ASP A 320 5.12 -14.84 11.78
N GLU A 321 4.27 -14.20 12.57
CA GLU A 321 2.98 -13.67 12.12
C GLU A 321 2.98 -12.16 12.06
N PHE A 322 2.23 -11.63 11.09
CA PHE A 322 2.03 -10.20 10.90
C PHE A 322 0.55 -9.86 10.87
N ILE A 323 0.22 -8.64 11.30
CA ILE A 323 -1.10 -8.04 11.14
C ILE A 323 -0.95 -6.83 10.22
N PHE A 324 -1.61 -6.88 9.07
CA PHE A 324 -1.64 -5.79 8.11
C PHE A 324 -3.07 -5.31 7.87
N ALA A 325 -3.24 -4.00 7.78
CA ALA A 325 -4.53 -3.41 7.48
C ALA A 325 -4.41 -2.17 6.59
N PHE A 326 -5.40 -1.93 5.74
CA PHE A 326 -5.48 -0.77 4.88
C PHE A 326 -6.86 -0.11 4.99
N TYR A 327 -6.90 1.13 5.45
CA TYR A 327 -8.13 1.92 5.54
C TYR A 327 -8.33 2.81 4.31
N MET A 328 -9.53 2.76 3.72
CA MET A 328 -9.97 3.67 2.66
C MET A 328 -11.23 4.41 3.07
N PRO A 329 -11.24 5.76 3.02
CA PRO A 329 -12.42 6.56 3.30
C PRO A 329 -13.43 6.50 2.15
N THR A 330 -14.72 6.56 2.46
CA THR A 330 -15.77 6.84 1.49
C THR A 330 -15.84 8.35 1.27
N THR A 331 -14.99 8.85 0.39
CA THR A 331 -14.72 10.29 0.21
C THR A 331 -15.95 11.12 -0.18
N THR A 332 -16.95 10.49 -0.77
CA THR A 332 -18.21 11.15 -1.21
C THR A 332 -19.24 11.36 -0.08
N LYS A 333 -18.98 10.85 1.13
CA LYS A 333 -19.87 11.07 2.27
C LYS A 333 -19.95 12.53 2.66
N ILE A 334 -21.17 13.04 2.76
CA ILE A 334 -21.42 14.45 3.11
C ILE A 334 -21.50 14.60 4.63
N LEU A 335 -20.78 15.58 5.14
CA LEU A 335 -20.81 16.00 6.53
C LEU A 335 -22.10 16.79 6.82
N LYS A 336 -22.65 16.62 8.01
CA LYS A 336 -23.84 17.34 8.45
C LYS A 336 -23.61 18.84 8.57
N ASN A 337 -24.71 19.60 8.54
CA ASN A 337 -24.67 21.04 8.66
C ASN A 337 -24.62 21.54 10.12
N ASP A 338 -24.90 20.70 11.12
CA ASP A 338 -24.92 20.99 12.55
C ASP A 338 -23.63 20.61 13.29
N LEU A 339 -22.50 20.74 12.62
CA LEU A 339 -21.20 20.40 13.19
C LEU A 339 -20.65 21.49 14.13
N PRO A 340 -19.80 21.10 15.11
CA PRO A 340 -19.12 22.06 16.00
C PRO A 340 -18.23 23.08 15.29
N ALA A 341 -17.78 22.77 14.06
CA ALA A 341 -16.98 23.62 13.20
C ALA A 341 -17.76 23.87 11.89
N PRO A 342 -18.51 24.99 11.80
CA PRO A 342 -19.41 25.30 10.67
C PRO A 342 -18.70 25.39 9.30
N GLU A 343 -17.41 25.69 9.29
CA GLU A 343 -16.59 25.77 8.08
C GLU A 343 -16.49 24.43 7.32
N PHE A 344 -16.77 23.30 7.98
CA PHE A 344 -16.78 21.96 7.38
C PHE A 344 -18.19 21.46 7.06
N ALA A 345 -19.22 22.24 7.39
CA ALA A 345 -20.61 21.87 7.17
C ALA A 345 -20.90 21.65 5.66
N GLY A 346 -21.55 20.55 5.33
CA GLY A 346 -21.89 20.20 3.95
C GLY A 346 -20.70 19.78 3.06
N MET A 347 -19.46 19.80 3.55
CA MET A 347 -18.31 19.25 2.81
C MET A 347 -18.42 17.74 2.67
N ASN A 348 -17.79 17.18 1.65
CA ASN A 348 -17.60 15.73 1.60
C ASN A 348 -16.40 15.32 2.47
N LEU A 349 -16.37 14.04 2.88
CA LEU A 349 -15.30 13.50 3.73
C LEU A 349 -13.92 13.63 3.08
N GLY A 350 -13.83 13.52 1.75
CA GLY A 350 -12.55 13.67 1.04
C GLY A 350 -11.97 15.09 1.17
N GLU A 351 -12.83 16.13 1.06
CA GLU A 351 -12.44 17.53 1.28
C GLU A 351 -12.02 17.78 2.74
N TYR A 352 -12.79 17.23 3.69
CA TYR A 352 -12.45 17.30 5.11
C TYR A 352 -11.09 16.67 5.42
N LEU A 353 -10.85 15.43 5.00
CA LEU A 353 -9.58 14.74 5.22
C LEU A 353 -8.40 15.46 4.54
N ARG A 354 -8.66 16.08 3.39
CA ARG A 354 -7.65 16.94 2.74
C ARG A 354 -7.31 18.18 3.56
N ALA A 355 -8.29 18.76 4.26
CA ALA A 355 -8.05 19.87 5.18
C ALA A 355 -7.35 19.45 6.48
N CYS A 356 -7.52 18.18 6.89
CA CYS A 356 -6.87 17.57 8.04
C CYS A 356 -5.44 17.11 7.79
N GLU A 357 -5.00 17.12 6.53
CA GLU A 357 -3.69 16.57 6.16
C GLU A 357 -2.56 17.48 6.62
N ALA A 358 -1.57 16.90 7.30
CA ALA A 358 -0.36 17.59 7.70
C ALA A 358 0.45 18.09 6.49
N SER A 359 1.27 19.11 6.69
CA SER A 359 2.03 19.75 5.60
C SER A 359 3.06 18.84 4.93
N ASP A 360 3.53 17.83 5.65
CA ASP A 360 4.46 16.80 5.19
C ASP A 360 3.75 15.61 4.51
N HIS A 361 2.41 15.64 4.46
CA HIS A 361 1.55 14.56 3.97
C HIS A 361 1.61 13.25 4.77
N MET A 362 2.20 13.27 5.97
CA MET A 362 2.45 12.07 6.79
C MET A 362 1.33 11.76 7.80
N GLY A 363 0.18 12.41 7.72
CA GLY A 363 -0.90 12.13 8.65
C GLY A 363 -2.15 12.99 8.45
N TRP A 364 -3.18 12.64 9.22
CA TRP A 364 -4.38 13.43 9.36
C TRP A 364 -4.57 13.84 10.82
N ASP A 365 -4.79 15.12 11.06
CA ASP A 365 -5.11 15.69 12.36
C ASP A 365 -6.45 16.41 12.31
N ASP A 366 -7.30 16.12 13.29
CA ASP A 366 -8.60 16.81 13.40
C ASP A 366 -8.41 18.30 13.68
N PRO A 367 -9.10 19.19 12.97
CA PRO A 367 -9.20 20.59 13.35
C PRO A 367 -9.84 20.76 14.74
N ALA A 368 -9.58 21.90 15.38
CA ALA A 368 -10.14 22.19 16.68
C ALA A 368 -11.66 21.93 16.74
N LYS A 369 -12.12 21.30 17.83
CA LYS A 369 -13.51 20.90 18.09
C LYS A 369 -14.06 19.73 17.25
N MET A 370 -13.29 19.21 16.29
CA MET A 370 -13.68 18.04 15.49
C MET A 370 -12.99 16.77 16.02
N GLN A 371 -13.59 15.61 15.74
CA GLN A 371 -13.08 14.30 16.16
C GLN A 371 -13.35 13.20 15.10
N ILE A 372 -13.41 13.58 13.85
CA ILE A 372 -13.73 12.63 12.76
C ILE A 372 -12.55 11.67 12.57
N VAL A 373 -11.34 12.21 12.39
CA VAL A 373 -10.10 11.41 12.24
C VAL A 373 -9.85 10.54 13.46
N THR A 374 -9.92 11.12 14.65
CA THR A 374 -9.77 10.40 15.92
C THR A 374 -10.72 9.21 16.05
N ARG A 375 -11.98 9.38 15.62
CA ARG A 375 -12.98 8.30 15.65
C ARG A 375 -12.75 7.26 14.56
N ILE A 376 -12.32 7.68 13.37
CA ILE A 376 -11.92 6.76 12.31
C ILE A 376 -10.80 5.85 12.83
N GLN A 377 -9.74 6.42 13.38
CA GLN A 377 -8.59 5.68 13.94
C GLN A 377 -9.05 4.69 15.00
N LYS A 378 -9.77 5.15 16.03
CA LYS A 378 -10.26 4.31 17.12
C LYS A 378 -11.15 3.16 16.63
N ASN A 379 -12.06 3.44 15.71
CA ASN A 379 -13.00 2.42 15.24
C ASN A 379 -12.33 1.45 14.26
N THR A 380 -11.35 1.90 13.48
CA THR A 380 -10.48 1.04 12.67
C THR A 380 -9.74 0.02 13.56
N VAL A 381 -9.05 0.50 14.60
CA VAL A 381 -8.39 -0.35 15.61
C VAL A 381 -9.36 -1.35 16.22
N THR A 382 -10.56 -0.88 16.63
CA THR A 382 -11.59 -1.75 17.21
C THR A 382 -12.04 -2.86 16.25
N GLN A 383 -12.20 -2.55 14.96
CA GLN A 383 -12.57 -3.55 13.96
C GLN A 383 -11.46 -4.59 13.77
N ILE A 384 -10.20 -4.16 13.65
CA ILE A 384 -9.05 -5.05 13.48
C ILE A 384 -8.93 -5.97 14.72
N GLU A 385 -8.92 -5.39 15.91
CA GLU A 385 -8.81 -6.15 17.16
C GLU A 385 -9.89 -7.22 17.30
N ASN A 386 -11.16 -6.84 17.08
CA ASN A 386 -12.28 -7.74 17.30
C ASN A 386 -12.47 -8.77 16.21
N LYS A 387 -12.10 -8.49 14.96
CA LYS A 387 -12.41 -9.34 13.81
C LYS A 387 -11.22 -10.07 13.23
N ILE A 388 -10.02 -9.54 13.38
CA ILE A 388 -8.79 -10.12 12.84
C ILE A 388 -8.01 -10.82 13.95
N VAL A 389 -7.81 -10.15 15.09
CA VAL A 389 -7.01 -10.68 16.18
C VAL A 389 -7.80 -11.70 17.00
N LYS A 390 -8.95 -11.29 17.54
CA LYS A 390 -9.76 -12.14 18.43
C LYS A 390 -10.59 -13.23 17.74
N ASN A 391 -10.97 -13.04 16.46
CA ASN A 391 -11.75 -14.02 15.71
C ASN A 391 -10.90 -15.04 14.93
N ASN A 392 -9.58 -15.01 15.06
CA ASN A 392 -8.71 -16.06 14.55
C ASN A 392 -8.61 -17.27 15.48
N GLU A 393 -9.65 -17.57 16.27
CA GLU A 393 -9.83 -18.96 16.70
C GLU A 393 -9.96 -19.82 15.44
N PRO A 394 -9.26 -20.96 15.39
CA PRO A 394 -9.07 -21.71 14.15
C PRO A 394 -10.40 -22.22 13.62
N LYS A 395 -11.03 -21.50 12.70
CA LYS A 395 -12.14 -22.04 11.90
C LYS A 395 -11.69 -23.25 11.07
N PHE A 396 -10.39 -23.49 10.95
CA PHE A 396 -9.84 -24.68 10.31
C PHE A 396 -10.18 -25.97 11.05
N GLU A 397 -10.12 -26.02 12.38
CA GLU A 397 -10.56 -27.19 13.13
C GLU A 397 -12.06 -27.41 13.01
N ALA A 398 -12.87 -26.37 13.01
CA ALA A 398 -14.31 -26.48 12.85
C ALA A 398 -14.72 -26.94 11.43
N THR A 399 -13.99 -26.54 10.40
CA THR A 399 -14.27 -26.93 9.01
C THR A 399 -13.71 -28.32 8.73
N ALA A 400 -12.49 -28.61 9.16
CA ALA A 400 -11.92 -29.96 9.09
C ALA A 400 -12.74 -30.97 9.94
N SER A 401 -13.19 -30.59 11.13
CA SER A 401 -14.07 -31.39 11.97
C SER A 401 -15.47 -31.58 11.35
N LYS A 402 -16.04 -30.55 10.72
CA LYS A 402 -17.31 -30.67 9.97
C LYS A 402 -17.15 -31.50 8.71
N LEU A 403 -16.05 -31.36 7.96
CA LEU A 403 -15.74 -32.18 6.81
C LEU A 403 -15.50 -33.63 7.22
N ALA A 404 -14.72 -33.85 8.26
CA ALA A 404 -14.48 -35.16 8.83
C ALA A 404 -15.78 -35.81 9.38
N ALA A 405 -16.66 -35.04 10.02
CA ALA A 405 -17.97 -35.51 10.48
C ALA A 405 -18.93 -35.80 9.33
N THR A 406 -18.88 -35.03 8.25
CA THR A 406 -19.70 -35.23 7.04
C THR A 406 -19.21 -36.45 6.26
N LEU A 407 -17.90 -36.56 6.05
CA LEU A 407 -17.25 -37.70 5.44
C LEU A 407 -17.44 -38.96 6.30
N GLY A 408 -17.32 -38.86 7.63
CA GLY A 408 -17.58 -39.94 8.55
C GLY A 408 -19.04 -40.45 8.49
N ARG A 409 -20.02 -39.56 8.33
CA ARG A 409 -21.43 -39.96 8.14
C ARG A 409 -21.73 -40.59 6.78
N SER A 410 -21.01 -40.19 5.75
CA SER A 410 -21.21 -40.67 4.39
C SER A 410 -20.43 -41.94 4.06
N LEU A 411 -19.24 -42.10 4.63
CA LEU A 411 -18.31 -43.19 4.31
C LEU A 411 -18.32 -44.31 5.36
N LEU A 412 -18.78 -44.05 6.59
CA LEU A 412 -18.85 -45.08 7.61
C LEU A 412 -20.21 -45.82 7.52
N PRO A 413 -20.19 -47.14 7.51
CA PRO A 413 -21.43 -47.94 7.57
C PRO A 413 -22.21 -47.56 8.83
N ARG A 414 -23.55 -47.53 8.72
CA ARG A 414 -24.45 -47.24 9.86
C ARG A 414 -24.11 -48.10 11.07
N VAL A 415 -24.16 -47.52 12.26
CA VAL A 415 -23.94 -48.21 13.53
C VAL A 415 -24.79 -49.47 13.57
N GLY A 416 -24.13 -50.63 13.59
CA GLY A 416 -24.81 -51.92 13.57
C GLY A 416 -24.66 -52.73 12.28
N TYR A 417 -24.02 -52.23 11.24
CA TYR A 417 -23.74 -52.97 10.01
C TYR A 417 -22.71 -54.09 10.34
N GLY A 418 -23.09 -55.33 10.17
CA GLY A 418 -22.21 -56.50 10.41
C GLY A 418 -22.43 -57.22 11.71
N LYS A 419 -23.40 -56.89 12.57
CA LYS A 419 -23.80 -57.71 13.70
C LYS A 419 -24.80 -58.78 13.25
N LYS A 420 -24.42 -60.06 13.36
CA LYS A 420 -25.34 -61.16 13.26
C LYS A 420 -26.44 -61.06 14.35
N LYS A 421 -27.70 -61.00 13.94
CA LYS A 421 -28.85 -61.15 14.87
C LYS A 421 -28.80 -62.50 15.52
N ASN A 422 -28.38 -62.52 16.77
CA ASN A 422 -28.83 -63.62 17.69
C ASN A 422 -29.81 -62.95 18.65
N GLY A 423 -30.92 -63.60 18.77
CA GLY A 423 -32.15 -63.08 19.33
C GLY A 423 -32.15 -62.83 20.82
N SER A 424 -33.22 -62.16 21.21
CA SER A 424 -33.85 -62.00 22.54
C SER A 424 -33.28 -60.86 23.43
N GLY A 425 -34.09 -59.87 23.61
CA GLY A 425 -34.50 -59.31 24.89
C GLY A 425 -33.55 -58.32 25.60
N GLY A 426 -34.04 -57.10 25.80
CA GLY A 426 -33.57 -56.27 26.89
C GLY A 426 -33.20 -54.83 26.53
N SER A 427 -34.01 -53.89 26.96
CA SER A 427 -33.78 -52.44 27.00
C SER A 427 -32.55 -52.10 27.85
N GLY A 428 -31.76 -51.17 27.38
CA GLY A 428 -30.64 -50.58 28.15
C GLY A 428 -29.99 -49.42 27.42
N SER A 429 -30.23 -48.19 27.88
CA SER A 429 -29.50 -47.01 27.52
C SER A 429 -28.06 -47.11 28.02
N GLY A 430 -27.09 -46.78 27.18
CA GLY A 430 -25.71 -46.70 27.60
C GLY A 430 -24.79 -46.32 26.46
N GLY A 431 -24.23 -45.12 26.50
CA GLY A 431 -23.19 -44.65 25.59
C GLY A 431 -21.94 -45.52 25.72
N GLY A 432 -21.40 -45.93 24.58
CA GLY A 432 -20.16 -46.70 24.48
C GLY A 432 -19.41 -46.30 23.21
N SER A 433 -18.37 -45.55 23.36
CA SER A 433 -17.33 -45.33 22.39
C SER A 433 -16.74 -46.68 21.96
N GLY A 434 -17.11 -47.17 20.79
CA GLY A 434 -16.53 -48.37 20.19
C GLY A 434 -15.50 -48.03 19.15
N ASN A 435 -14.24 -48.23 19.48
CA ASN A 435 -13.09 -48.20 18.59
C ASN A 435 -13.30 -49.10 17.36
N LEU A 436 -13.51 -48.44 16.20
CA LEU A 436 -13.37 -49.07 14.90
C LEU A 436 -12.03 -48.68 14.29
N LYS A 437 -10.95 -49.32 14.72
CA LYS A 437 -9.60 -49.25 14.14
C LYS A 437 -9.49 -50.16 12.92
N ASN A 438 -10.11 -49.85 11.81
CA ASN A 438 -9.97 -50.68 10.62
C ASN A 438 -9.36 -49.99 9.40
N ILE A 439 -9.25 -48.66 9.39
CA ILE A 439 -8.63 -47.88 8.33
C ILE A 439 -8.01 -46.64 8.97
N GLU A 440 -6.72 -46.48 8.79
CA GLU A 440 -6.01 -45.22 9.13
C GLU A 440 -5.74 -44.47 7.83
N PHE A 441 -6.16 -43.22 7.80
CA PHE A 441 -5.99 -42.34 6.68
C PHE A 441 -5.16 -41.12 7.14
N GLU A 442 -4.03 -40.88 6.47
CA GLU A 442 -3.10 -39.80 6.77
C GLU A 442 -2.91 -38.99 5.51
N ILE A 443 -3.20 -37.69 5.57
CA ILE A 443 -3.00 -36.74 4.47
C ILE A 443 -1.72 -35.96 4.76
N PHE A 444 -0.84 -35.89 3.79
CA PHE A 444 0.37 -35.10 3.86
C PHE A 444 0.15 -33.70 3.24
N PRO A 445 1.04 -32.72 3.49
CA PRO A 445 0.92 -31.39 2.94
C PRO A 445 0.72 -31.42 1.42
N THR A 446 -0.27 -30.67 0.96
CA THR A 446 -0.65 -30.57 -0.46
C THR A 446 0.38 -29.76 -1.21
N LEU A 447 0.87 -30.27 -2.33
CA LEU A 447 1.75 -29.56 -3.25
C LEU A 447 0.90 -28.92 -4.34
N ILE A 448 0.97 -27.62 -4.47
CA ILE A 448 0.23 -26.84 -5.48
C ILE A 448 1.22 -26.29 -6.49
N SER A 449 1.12 -26.71 -7.74
CA SER A 449 1.80 -26.11 -8.88
C SER A 449 0.81 -25.28 -9.72
N SER A 450 1.30 -24.54 -10.69
CA SER A 450 0.46 -23.66 -11.52
C SER A 450 -0.69 -24.36 -12.24
N ASN A 451 -0.64 -25.68 -12.44
CA ASN A 451 -1.65 -26.46 -13.17
C ASN A 451 -2.04 -27.78 -12.53
N GLU A 452 -1.42 -28.15 -11.42
CA GLU A 452 -1.66 -29.46 -10.77
C GLU A 452 -1.66 -29.28 -9.25
N ILE A 453 -2.56 -30.02 -8.61
CA ILE A 453 -2.65 -30.14 -7.15
C ILE A 453 -2.36 -31.58 -6.80
N GLU A 454 -1.22 -31.84 -6.14
CA GLU A 454 -0.90 -33.15 -5.61
C GLU A 454 -1.26 -33.23 -4.13
N ILE A 455 -2.12 -34.18 -3.79
CA ILE A 455 -2.51 -34.46 -2.40
C ILE A 455 -1.95 -35.84 -2.02
N PRO A 456 -0.73 -35.91 -1.48
CA PRO A 456 -0.18 -37.18 -1.05
C PRO A 456 -0.92 -37.70 0.19
N PHE A 457 -1.29 -38.95 0.19
CA PHE A 457 -1.96 -39.58 1.34
C PHE A 457 -1.44 -40.97 1.56
N ARG A 458 -1.59 -41.45 2.80
CA ARG A 458 -1.30 -42.83 3.17
C ARG A 458 -2.56 -43.48 3.76
N LEU A 459 -2.92 -44.63 3.17
CA LEU A 459 -4.00 -45.46 3.66
C LEU A 459 -3.42 -46.70 4.29
N LYS A 460 -3.77 -46.98 5.53
CA LYS A 460 -3.34 -48.18 6.24
C LYS A 460 -4.57 -49.04 6.51
N LEU A 461 -4.61 -50.22 5.88
CA LEU A 461 -5.68 -51.19 6.06
C LEU A 461 -5.32 -52.18 7.18
N SER A 462 -6.24 -52.48 8.06
CA SER A 462 -6.03 -53.48 9.10
C SER A 462 -6.06 -54.90 8.53
N HIS A 463 -5.41 -55.81 9.24
CA HIS A 463 -5.18 -57.19 8.84
C HIS A 463 -6.38 -57.85 8.15
N GLY A 464 -6.19 -58.30 6.91
CA GLY A 464 -7.09 -59.20 6.19
C GLY A 464 -7.76 -58.66 4.91
N LYS A 465 -7.61 -57.38 4.56
CA LYS A 465 -8.12 -56.82 3.29
C LYS A 465 -6.96 -56.46 2.36
N LYS A 466 -7.01 -56.98 1.12
CA LYS A 466 -5.96 -56.83 0.11
C LYS A 466 -6.23 -55.72 -0.89
N THR A 467 -7.42 -55.17 -0.95
CA THR A 467 -7.82 -54.10 -1.91
C THR A 467 -8.88 -53.19 -1.30
N ALA A 468 -8.82 -51.90 -1.62
CA ALA A 468 -9.88 -50.94 -1.37
C ALA A 468 -10.03 -50.05 -2.64
N ASP A 469 -11.26 -49.83 -3.08
CA ASP A 469 -11.56 -48.89 -4.16
C ASP A 469 -11.74 -47.51 -3.54
N LEU A 470 -11.04 -46.56 -4.13
CA LEU A 470 -11.10 -45.14 -3.74
C LEU A 470 -11.71 -44.33 -4.90
N GLU A 471 -12.77 -43.62 -4.61
CA GLU A 471 -13.38 -42.66 -5.51
C GLU A 471 -13.11 -41.25 -4.98
N LEU A 472 -12.45 -40.42 -5.81
CA LEU A 472 -12.21 -39.01 -5.50
C LEU A 472 -13.30 -38.18 -6.15
N ILE A 473 -14.16 -37.54 -5.36
CA ILE A 473 -15.16 -36.59 -5.84
C ILE A 473 -14.66 -35.19 -5.55
N VAL A 474 -14.30 -34.44 -6.59
CA VAL A 474 -13.97 -33.01 -6.50
C VAL A 474 -15.25 -32.23 -6.75
N ALA A 475 -15.76 -31.55 -5.71
CA ALA A 475 -16.89 -30.63 -5.84
C ALA A 475 -16.33 -29.23 -6.17
N SER A 476 -16.79 -28.67 -7.29
CA SER A 476 -16.49 -27.30 -7.75
C SER A 476 -17.22 -26.24 -6.92
#